data_b689bcd37e71adfcd30c3040a9246d7a
#
_entry.id   b689bcd37e71adfcd30c3040a9246d7a
#
_cell.length_a   1.000
_cell.length_b   1.000
_cell.length_c   1.000
_cell.angle_alpha   90.00
_cell.angle_beta   90.00
_cell.angle_gamma   90.00
#
_symmetry.space_group_name_H-M   'P 1'
#
loop_
_entity.id
_entity.type
_entity.pdbx_description
1 polymer ?
#
loop_
_entity_poly.entity_id
_entity_poly.type
_entity_poly.pdbx_seq_one_letter_code
_entity_poly.pdbx_strand_id
1 'polypeptide(L)'
;KYEYPVFYDVEGKMITDNNRATLTEIVKAFCEIMEGAGYWVGIYSSESFFNSEMNDGEFTRYSHWIARWGKSKPVLSSGAETQMWQFGGETNLIRSNKINGQTCDQNYCYVDYPAKIKAAGLNGYIKTDASDSAKKSNEVIADEVIAGGWGNGSERKERLESAGYDYSAIQGIVNGRLGTPSKK
;
A
#
# COMPACT_ATOMS: atom_id res chain seq x y z
N LYS A 1 -10.49 -3.64 8.85
CA LYS A 1 -9.17 -3.35 8.27
C LYS A 1 -9.32 -3.25 6.76
N TYR A 2 -8.76 -2.20 6.18
CA TYR A 2 -8.77 -1.97 4.73
C TYR A 2 -7.34 -1.87 4.22
N GLU A 3 -7.03 -2.57 3.14
CA GLU A 3 -5.68 -2.60 2.55
C GLU A 3 -5.45 -1.51 1.50
N TYR A 4 -6.50 -0.76 1.17
CA TYR A 4 -6.46 0.36 0.24
C TYR A 4 -6.94 1.65 0.92
N PRO A 5 -6.61 2.83 0.36
CA PRO A 5 -7.10 4.11 0.88
C PRO A 5 -8.63 4.17 0.92
N VAL A 6 -9.17 4.96 1.82
CA VAL A 6 -10.57 5.41 1.74
C VAL A 6 -10.59 6.58 0.77
N PHE A 7 -11.23 6.39 -0.36
CA PHE A 7 -11.33 7.41 -1.39
C PHE A 7 -12.62 8.20 -1.27
N TYR A 8 -12.50 9.51 -1.40
CA TYR A 8 -13.63 10.39 -1.62
C TYR A 8 -13.92 10.48 -3.11
N ASP A 9 -15.10 10.07 -3.51
CA ASP A 9 -15.57 10.10 -4.89
C ASP A 9 -16.09 11.50 -5.20
N VAL A 10 -15.36 12.25 -6.02
CA VAL A 10 -15.65 13.64 -6.38
C VAL A 10 -16.04 13.71 -7.85
N GLU A 11 -17.33 13.60 -8.11
CA GLU A 11 -17.86 13.65 -9.48
C GLU A 11 -19.32 14.14 -9.55
N GLY A 12 -19.85 14.23 -10.76
CA GLY A 12 -21.26 14.53 -11.01
C GLY A 12 -21.72 15.84 -10.42
N LYS A 13 -22.86 15.82 -9.73
CA LYS A 13 -23.50 17.00 -9.16
C LYS A 13 -22.66 17.70 -8.09
N MET A 14 -21.83 16.99 -7.36
CA MET A 14 -20.93 17.60 -6.40
C MET A 14 -20.05 18.67 -7.06
N ILE A 15 -19.60 18.42 -8.29
CA ILE A 15 -18.77 19.36 -9.05
C ILE A 15 -19.62 20.45 -9.69
N THR A 16 -20.74 20.09 -10.33
CA THR A 16 -21.56 21.05 -11.08
C THR A 16 -22.33 22.02 -10.20
N ASP A 17 -22.68 21.63 -8.99
CA ASP A 17 -23.51 22.41 -8.07
C ASP A 17 -22.68 23.27 -7.11
N ASN A 18 -21.33 23.16 -7.13
CA ASN A 18 -20.43 23.90 -6.28
C ASN A 18 -19.39 24.66 -7.08
N ASN A 19 -19.03 25.84 -6.60
CA ASN A 19 -17.84 26.52 -7.13
C ASN A 19 -16.56 25.87 -6.58
N ARG A 20 -15.41 26.18 -7.21
CA ARG A 20 -14.11 25.64 -6.84
C ARG A 20 -13.77 25.80 -5.35
N ALA A 21 -14.04 26.95 -4.76
CA ALA A 21 -13.73 27.21 -3.35
C ALA A 21 -14.56 26.30 -2.42
N THR A 22 -15.87 26.24 -2.64
CA THR A 22 -16.77 25.37 -1.87
C THR A 22 -16.39 23.90 -2.04
N LEU A 23 -16.12 23.46 -3.27
CA LEU A 23 -15.70 22.09 -3.54
C LEU A 23 -14.40 21.76 -2.82
N THR A 24 -13.42 22.66 -2.84
CA THR A 24 -12.15 22.48 -2.12
C THR A 24 -12.39 22.29 -0.63
N GLU A 25 -13.22 23.11 0.01
CA GLU A 25 -13.52 22.99 1.44
C GLU A 25 -14.26 21.67 1.77
N ILE A 26 -15.17 21.22 0.91
CA ILE A 26 -15.88 19.94 1.10
C ILE A 26 -14.88 18.77 1.06
N VAL A 27 -14.04 18.73 0.03
CA VAL A 27 -13.03 17.65 -0.14
C VAL A 27 -12.03 17.67 1.01
N LYS A 28 -11.59 18.85 1.41
CA LYS A 28 -10.66 19.05 2.53
C LYS A 28 -11.24 18.54 3.83
N ALA A 29 -12.48 18.92 4.15
CA ALA A 29 -13.18 18.47 5.36
C ALA A 29 -13.28 16.94 5.42
N PHE A 30 -13.64 16.28 4.33
CA PHE A 30 -13.64 14.81 4.27
C PHE A 30 -12.25 14.24 4.55
N CYS A 31 -11.25 14.74 3.84
CA CYS A 31 -9.87 14.23 3.96
C CYS A 31 -9.33 14.38 5.39
N GLU A 32 -9.52 15.56 6.00
CA GLU A 32 -9.05 15.83 7.36
C GLU A 32 -9.76 14.97 8.42
N ILE A 33 -11.09 14.79 8.30
CA ILE A 33 -11.87 13.96 9.22
C ILE A 33 -11.42 12.49 9.14
N MET A 34 -11.28 11.96 7.92
CA MET A 34 -10.89 10.56 7.72
C MET A 34 -9.44 10.30 8.13
N GLU A 35 -8.54 11.24 7.84
CA GLU A 35 -7.15 11.16 8.28
C GLU A 35 -7.06 11.23 9.81
N GLY A 36 -7.80 12.16 10.45
CA GLY A 36 -7.89 12.24 11.91
C GLY A 36 -8.48 11.00 12.59
N ALA A 37 -9.31 10.25 11.86
CA ALA A 37 -9.84 8.96 12.28
C ALA A 37 -8.87 7.78 12.04
N GLY A 38 -7.67 8.03 11.53
CA GLY A 38 -6.62 7.02 11.33
C GLY A 38 -6.73 6.26 10.02
N TYR A 39 -7.34 6.84 9.00
CA TYR A 39 -7.40 6.25 7.67
C TYR A 39 -6.35 6.84 6.73
N TRP A 40 -5.86 6.00 5.83
CA TRP A 40 -5.14 6.44 4.64
C TRP A 40 -6.16 6.96 3.64
N VAL A 41 -6.03 8.23 3.25
CA VAL A 41 -7.07 8.92 2.49
C VAL A 41 -6.63 9.16 1.05
N GLY A 42 -7.58 9.11 0.13
CA GLY A 42 -7.39 9.45 -1.26
C GLY A 42 -8.62 10.17 -1.83
N ILE A 43 -8.44 10.69 -3.03
CA ILE A 43 -9.48 11.36 -3.80
C ILE A 43 -9.58 10.66 -5.15
N TYR A 44 -10.81 10.30 -5.52
CA TYR A 44 -11.14 9.83 -6.85
C TYR A 44 -11.85 10.93 -7.62
N SER A 45 -11.40 11.18 -8.84
CA SER A 45 -12.08 12.05 -9.80
C SER A 45 -11.52 11.83 -11.20
N SER A 46 -12.12 12.49 -12.21
CA SER A 46 -11.55 12.50 -13.56
C SER A 46 -10.33 13.43 -13.66
N GLU A 47 -9.43 13.14 -14.60
CA GLU A 47 -8.28 14.00 -14.89
C GLU A 47 -8.69 15.46 -15.19
N SER A 48 -9.77 15.64 -15.94
CA SER A 48 -10.28 16.98 -16.25
C SER A 48 -10.74 17.73 -15.02
N PHE A 49 -11.44 17.06 -14.11
CA PHE A 49 -11.96 17.71 -12.91
C PHE A 49 -10.85 18.06 -11.92
N PHE A 50 -9.85 17.21 -11.76
CA PHE A 50 -8.66 17.55 -10.99
C PHE A 50 -7.97 18.81 -11.55
N ASN A 51 -7.87 18.91 -12.88
CA ASN A 51 -7.14 20.01 -13.53
C ASN A 51 -7.93 21.32 -13.61
N SER A 52 -9.28 21.28 -13.65
CA SER A 52 -10.10 22.46 -13.91
C SER A 52 -11.02 22.86 -12.76
N GLU A 53 -11.65 21.91 -12.06
CA GLU A 53 -12.71 22.21 -11.11
C GLU A 53 -12.26 22.16 -9.64
N MET A 54 -11.20 21.44 -9.34
CA MET A 54 -10.61 21.37 -8.01
C MET A 54 -9.36 22.23 -7.89
N ASN A 55 -9.08 22.73 -6.69
CA ASN A 55 -7.78 23.31 -6.35
C ASN A 55 -6.81 22.20 -5.95
N ASP A 56 -6.48 21.33 -6.92
CA ASP A 56 -5.76 20.09 -6.66
C ASP A 56 -4.38 20.29 -5.99
N GLY A 57 -3.78 21.47 -6.14
CA GLY A 57 -2.54 21.83 -5.44
C GLY A 57 -2.60 21.70 -3.91
N GLU A 58 -3.80 21.82 -3.32
CA GLU A 58 -4.00 21.64 -1.88
C GLU A 58 -4.09 20.16 -1.46
N PHE A 59 -4.27 19.26 -2.43
CA PHE A 59 -4.51 17.83 -2.18
C PHE A 59 -3.34 16.92 -2.54
N THR A 60 -2.22 17.47 -2.98
CA THR A 60 -1.05 16.70 -3.49
C THR A 60 -0.49 15.67 -2.49
N ARG A 61 -0.76 15.85 -1.20
CA ARG A 61 -0.36 14.90 -0.14
C ARG A 61 -1.25 13.66 -0.03
N TYR A 62 -2.46 13.70 -0.55
CA TYR A 62 -3.39 12.58 -0.53
C TYR A 62 -3.19 11.66 -1.73
N SER A 63 -3.74 10.46 -1.66
CA SER A 63 -3.69 9.54 -2.78
C SER A 63 -4.63 9.98 -3.90
N HIS A 64 -4.17 9.90 -5.15
CA HIS A 64 -4.97 10.24 -6.32
C HIS A 64 -5.33 8.99 -7.11
N TRP A 65 -6.63 8.73 -7.20
CA TRP A 65 -7.21 7.75 -8.11
C TRP A 65 -7.89 8.49 -9.25
N ILE A 66 -7.32 8.42 -10.43
CA ILE A 66 -7.69 9.31 -11.54
C ILE A 66 -8.37 8.52 -12.64
N ALA A 67 -9.59 8.91 -12.98
CA ALA A 67 -10.29 8.40 -14.14
C ALA A 67 -9.84 9.17 -15.40
N ARG A 68 -9.29 8.43 -16.34
CA ARG A 68 -9.03 8.87 -17.71
C ARG A 68 -9.15 7.69 -18.63
N TRP A 69 -10.23 7.64 -19.37
CA TRP A 69 -10.45 6.56 -20.31
C TRP A 69 -9.58 6.77 -21.54
N GLY A 70 -8.63 5.87 -21.74
CA GLY A 70 -7.65 6.00 -22.80
C GLY A 70 -6.45 5.10 -22.64
N LYS A 71 -5.41 5.36 -23.43
CA LYS A 71 -4.21 4.52 -23.55
C LYS A 71 -2.98 5.06 -22.84
N SER A 72 -3.07 6.20 -22.19
CA SER A 72 -1.96 6.85 -21.51
C SER A 72 -2.33 7.23 -20.08
N LYS A 73 -1.38 7.02 -19.16
CA LYS A 73 -1.51 7.42 -17.77
C LYS A 73 -1.83 8.92 -17.66
N PRO A 74 -2.81 9.32 -16.82
CA PRO A 74 -3.15 10.72 -16.61
C PRO A 74 -1.99 11.50 -15.97
N VAL A 75 -1.97 12.81 -16.24
CA VAL A 75 -1.00 13.75 -15.67
C VAL A 75 -1.75 14.95 -15.12
N LEU A 76 -1.52 15.27 -13.86
CA LEU A 76 -2.14 16.42 -13.21
C LEU A 76 -1.27 17.67 -13.31
N SER A 77 -1.91 18.80 -13.57
CA SER A 77 -1.24 20.10 -13.67
C SER A 77 -0.67 20.60 -12.33
N SER A 78 -1.22 20.12 -11.22
CA SER A 78 -0.71 20.35 -9.87
C SER A 78 0.65 19.69 -9.60
N GLY A 79 1.05 18.72 -10.43
CA GLY A 79 2.20 17.85 -10.19
C GLY A 79 1.93 16.70 -9.23
N ALA A 80 0.69 16.52 -8.76
CA ALA A 80 0.33 15.36 -7.95
C ALA A 80 0.51 14.07 -8.74
N GLU A 81 1.02 13.05 -8.06
CA GLU A 81 1.31 11.76 -8.68
C GLU A 81 0.04 10.94 -8.88
N THR A 82 -0.13 10.34 -10.05
CA THR A 82 -1.17 9.34 -10.28
C THR A 82 -0.79 8.03 -9.62
N GLN A 83 -1.39 7.72 -8.48
CA GLN A 83 -1.15 6.45 -7.77
C GLN A 83 -2.09 5.33 -8.22
N MET A 84 -3.32 5.67 -8.62
CA MET A 84 -4.24 4.74 -9.28
C MET A 84 -4.83 5.39 -10.53
N TRP A 85 -4.98 4.60 -11.58
CA TRP A 85 -5.53 5.04 -12.84
C TRP A 85 -6.67 4.13 -13.27
N GLN A 86 -7.90 4.68 -13.33
CA GLN A 86 -9.04 4.04 -13.97
C GLN A 86 -9.00 4.34 -15.46
N PHE A 87 -8.65 3.35 -16.26
CA PHE A 87 -8.53 3.52 -17.71
C PHE A 87 -9.79 3.12 -18.49
N GLY A 88 -10.82 2.66 -17.80
CA GLY A 88 -12.14 2.35 -18.33
C GLY A 88 -12.24 1.03 -19.06
N GLY A 89 -11.28 0.63 -19.85
CA GLY A 89 -11.43 -0.56 -20.66
C GLY A 89 -10.18 -0.95 -21.44
N GLU A 90 -10.19 -0.70 -22.74
CA GLU A 90 -9.11 -1.13 -23.61
C GLU A 90 -7.88 -0.22 -23.53
N THR A 91 -6.73 -0.83 -23.33
CA THR A 91 -5.41 -0.18 -23.41
C THR A 91 -4.50 -0.94 -24.37
N ASN A 92 -3.23 -0.54 -24.45
CA ASN A 92 -2.22 -1.33 -25.18
C ASN A 92 -1.92 -2.67 -24.51
N LEU A 93 -2.20 -2.79 -23.19
CA LEU A 93 -1.93 -3.99 -22.38
C LEU A 93 -3.18 -4.83 -22.18
N ILE A 94 -4.35 -4.19 -22.12
CA ILE A 94 -5.64 -4.84 -21.88
C ILE A 94 -6.56 -4.53 -23.05
N ARG A 95 -7.01 -5.56 -23.72
CA ARG A 95 -7.78 -5.46 -24.96
C ARG A 95 -9.29 -5.50 -24.77
N SER A 96 -9.77 -5.73 -23.57
CA SER A 96 -11.20 -5.83 -23.30
C SER A 96 -11.56 -5.26 -21.95
N ASN A 97 -12.63 -4.46 -21.91
CA ASN A 97 -13.25 -3.98 -20.67
C ASN A 97 -14.30 -4.97 -20.13
N LYS A 98 -14.32 -6.21 -20.62
CA LYS A 98 -15.31 -7.21 -20.21
C LYS A 98 -14.67 -8.30 -19.37
N ILE A 99 -15.31 -8.59 -18.25
CA ILE A 99 -15.01 -9.73 -17.39
C ILE A 99 -16.28 -10.60 -17.38
N ASN A 100 -16.18 -11.85 -17.83
CA ASN A 100 -17.33 -12.75 -17.98
C ASN A 100 -18.51 -12.14 -18.76
N GLY A 101 -18.20 -11.38 -19.81
CA GLY A 101 -19.21 -10.72 -20.64
C GLY A 101 -19.80 -9.43 -20.10
N GLN A 102 -19.51 -9.07 -18.86
CA GLN A 102 -19.95 -7.81 -18.24
C GLN A 102 -18.88 -6.72 -18.43
N THR A 103 -19.32 -5.52 -18.75
CA THR A 103 -18.44 -4.35 -18.80
C THR A 103 -18.02 -3.95 -17.39
N CYS A 104 -16.72 -3.80 -17.19
CA CYS A 104 -16.14 -3.41 -15.91
C CYS A 104 -15.12 -2.30 -16.11
N ASP A 105 -15.12 -1.34 -15.19
CA ASP A 105 -14.04 -0.39 -15.11
C ASP A 105 -12.79 -1.10 -14.59
N GLN A 106 -11.67 -0.80 -15.23
CA GLN A 106 -10.40 -1.44 -14.93
C GLN A 106 -9.38 -0.39 -14.49
N ASN A 107 -8.48 -0.82 -13.62
CA ASN A 107 -7.57 0.08 -12.94
C ASN A 107 -6.15 -0.48 -12.93
N TYR A 108 -5.17 0.43 -12.99
CA TYR A 108 -3.80 0.20 -12.55
C TYR A 108 -3.59 0.84 -11.19
N CYS A 109 -2.95 0.12 -10.27
CA CYS A 109 -2.44 0.66 -9.03
C CYS A 109 -0.90 0.63 -9.07
N TYR A 110 -0.27 1.77 -8.90
CA TYR A 110 1.19 1.94 -8.98
C TYR A 110 1.86 1.96 -7.61
N VAL A 111 1.07 1.83 -6.55
CA VAL A 111 1.52 1.90 -5.15
C VAL A 111 1.15 0.61 -4.43
N ASP A 112 2.08 0.03 -3.71
CA ASP A 112 1.78 -1.07 -2.79
C ASP A 112 1.11 -0.51 -1.52
N TYR A 113 -0.18 -0.21 -1.63
CA TYR A 113 -0.98 0.28 -0.52
C TYR A 113 -1.05 -0.71 0.64
N PRO A 114 -1.26 -2.03 0.42
CA PRO A 114 -1.29 -3.00 1.51
C PRO A 114 -0.06 -2.93 2.40
N ALA A 115 1.14 -2.90 1.83
CA ALA A 115 2.37 -2.79 2.59
C ALA A 115 2.50 -1.44 3.31
N LYS A 116 2.23 -0.34 2.60
CA LYS A 116 2.37 1.02 3.16
C LYS A 116 1.38 1.30 4.29
N ILE A 117 0.11 0.91 4.12
CA ILE A 117 -0.95 1.13 5.12
C ILE A 117 -0.67 0.31 6.39
N LYS A 118 -0.25 -0.96 6.23
CA LYS A 118 0.15 -1.80 7.37
C LYS A 118 1.34 -1.22 8.11
N ALA A 119 2.37 -0.80 7.40
CA ALA A 119 3.55 -0.18 8.00
C ALA A 119 3.24 1.13 8.73
N ALA A 120 2.30 1.92 8.20
CA ALA A 120 1.85 3.17 8.83
C ALA A 120 0.93 2.94 10.04
N GLY A 121 0.35 1.75 10.20
CA GLY A 121 -0.64 1.46 11.24
C GLY A 121 -1.96 2.16 11.03
N LEU A 122 -2.35 2.36 9.78
CA LEU A 122 -3.59 3.01 9.40
C LEU A 122 -4.68 1.99 9.01
N ASN A 123 -5.91 2.45 8.76
CA ASN A 123 -7.04 1.63 8.32
C ASN A 123 -7.37 0.47 9.28
N GLY A 124 -7.15 0.69 10.59
CA GLY A 124 -7.38 -0.32 11.62
C GLY A 124 -6.23 -1.32 11.81
N TYR A 125 -5.11 -1.14 11.11
CA TYR A 125 -3.89 -1.88 11.42
C TYR A 125 -3.17 -1.25 12.61
N ILE A 126 -2.46 -2.07 13.38
CA ILE A 126 -1.55 -1.59 14.42
C ILE A 126 -0.22 -1.27 13.72
N LYS A 127 0.34 -0.09 14.02
CA LYS A 127 1.66 0.26 13.53
C LYS A 127 2.66 -0.74 14.10
N THR A 128 3.26 -1.51 13.24
CA THR A 128 4.41 -2.33 13.59
C THR A 128 5.65 -1.47 13.40
N ASP A 129 6.43 -1.29 14.46
CA ASP A 129 7.72 -0.60 14.31
C ASP A 129 8.52 -1.28 13.20
N ALA A 130 9.19 -0.48 12.38
CA ALA A 130 9.91 -0.98 11.20
C ALA A 130 10.99 -2.03 11.53
N SER A 131 11.38 -2.15 12.81
CA SER A 131 12.24 -3.20 13.32
C SER A 131 11.56 -4.57 13.40
N ASP A 132 10.22 -4.60 13.53
CA ASP A 132 9.47 -5.86 13.71
C ASP A 132 8.88 -6.40 12.40
N SER A 133 8.60 -5.53 11.41
CA SER A 133 8.03 -5.94 10.11
C SER A 133 9.06 -6.46 9.10
N ALA A 134 10.35 -6.24 9.36
CA ALA A 134 11.44 -6.73 8.52
C ALA A 134 12.11 -7.99 9.06
N LYS A 135 11.84 -8.38 10.32
CA LYS A 135 12.42 -9.60 10.91
C LYS A 135 11.49 -10.79 10.66
N LYS A 136 12.04 -11.80 10.01
CA LYS A 136 11.42 -13.13 9.95
C LYS A 136 11.30 -13.69 11.37
N SER A 137 10.27 -14.50 11.62
CA SER A 137 10.16 -15.14 12.94
C SER A 137 11.34 -16.09 13.19
N ASN A 138 11.63 -16.35 14.46
CA ASN A 138 12.72 -17.26 14.83
C ASN A 138 12.53 -18.66 14.22
N GLU A 139 11.27 -19.08 14.04
CA GLU A 139 10.93 -20.36 13.39
C GLU A 139 11.35 -20.40 11.92
N VAL A 140 11.08 -19.31 11.19
CA VAL A 140 11.46 -19.18 9.76
C VAL A 140 12.99 -19.12 9.63
N ILE A 141 13.65 -18.36 10.51
CA ILE A 141 15.13 -18.31 10.51
C ILE A 141 15.73 -19.67 10.89
N ALA A 142 15.12 -20.40 11.82
CA ALA A 142 15.57 -21.76 12.15
C ALA A 142 15.47 -22.72 10.95
N ASP A 143 14.45 -22.60 10.10
CA ASP A 143 14.34 -23.37 8.86
C ASP A 143 15.47 -23.00 7.87
N GLU A 144 15.76 -21.73 7.74
CA GLU A 144 16.87 -21.26 6.90
C GLU A 144 18.24 -21.73 7.44
N VAL A 145 18.41 -21.77 8.76
CA VAL A 145 19.62 -22.31 9.41
C VAL A 145 19.76 -23.80 9.09
N ILE A 146 18.69 -24.58 9.19
CA ILE A 146 18.67 -26.00 8.85
C ILE A 146 18.99 -26.23 7.38
N ALA A 147 18.47 -25.34 6.50
CA ALA A 147 18.78 -25.36 5.06
C ALA A 147 20.21 -24.87 4.72
N GLY A 148 21.01 -24.45 5.70
CA GLY A 148 22.41 -24.03 5.51
C GLY A 148 22.60 -22.57 5.13
N GLY A 149 21.55 -21.76 5.09
CA GLY A 149 21.59 -20.35 4.66
C GLY A 149 22.40 -19.41 5.56
N TRP A 150 22.69 -19.80 6.79
CA TRP A 150 23.31 -18.95 7.81
C TRP A 150 24.74 -19.37 8.22
N GLY A 151 25.35 -20.32 7.50
CA GLY A 151 26.70 -20.84 7.84
C GLY A 151 26.69 -21.75 9.07
N ASN A 152 27.86 -21.97 9.69
CA ASN A 152 28.02 -22.90 10.81
C ASN A 152 28.85 -22.29 11.95
N GLY A 153 28.66 -22.81 13.18
CA GLY A 153 29.46 -22.45 14.36
C GLY A 153 29.45 -20.96 14.69
N SER A 154 30.62 -20.36 14.89
CA SER A 154 30.78 -18.96 15.23
C SER A 154 30.29 -18.01 14.12
N GLU A 155 30.50 -18.36 12.87
CA GLU A 155 30.03 -17.59 11.72
C GLU A 155 28.50 -17.42 11.72
N ARG A 156 27.78 -18.51 11.98
CA ARG A 156 26.30 -18.46 12.13
C ARG A 156 25.88 -17.50 13.23
N LYS A 157 26.54 -17.58 14.37
CA LYS A 157 26.24 -16.71 15.52
C LYS A 157 26.43 -15.24 15.16
N GLU A 158 27.58 -14.88 14.59
CA GLU A 158 27.89 -13.50 14.19
C GLU A 158 26.89 -12.97 13.16
N ARG A 159 26.54 -13.78 12.14
CA ARG A 159 25.59 -13.38 11.10
C ARG A 159 24.17 -13.15 11.66
N LEU A 160 23.70 -14.02 12.54
CA LEU A 160 22.38 -13.87 13.16
C LEU A 160 22.33 -12.67 14.09
N GLU A 161 23.35 -12.49 14.96
CA GLU A 161 23.42 -11.36 15.87
C GLU A 161 23.60 -10.03 15.12
N SER A 162 24.40 -9.98 14.07
CA SER A 162 24.54 -8.80 13.18
C SER A 162 23.25 -8.46 12.47
N ALA A 163 22.44 -9.44 12.13
CA ALA A 163 21.10 -9.25 11.58
C ALA A 163 20.04 -8.93 12.66
N GLY A 164 20.47 -8.84 13.93
CA GLY A 164 19.63 -8.48 15.07
C GLY A 164 18.77 -9.61 15.59
N TYR A 165 19.05 -10.87 15.26
CA TYR A 165 18.35 -12.04 15.79
C TYR A 165 18.98 -12.55 17.08
N ASP A 166 18.15 -13.16 17.94
CA ASP A 166 18.63 -13.90 19.12
C ASP A 166 19.12 -15.29 18.69
N TYR A 167 20.45 -15.42 18.61
CA TYR A 167 21.11 -16.68 18.24
C TYR A 167 20.67 -17.83 19.16
N SER A 168 20.56 -17.60 20.48
CA SER A 168 20.25 -18.67 21.44
C SER A 168 18.83 -19.20 21.26
N ALA A 169 17.86 -18.31 21.03
CA ALA A 169 16.49 -18.68 20.77
C ALA A 169 16.37 -19.49 19.47
N ILE A 170 17.01 -19.02 18.37
CA ILE A 170 16.99 -19.72 17.08
C ILE A 170 17.70 -21.08 17.17
N GLN A 171 18.88 -21.13 17.79
CA GLN A 171 19.62 -22.38 17.94
C GLN A 171 18.84 -23.41 18.80
N GLY A 172 18.08 -22.94 19.79
CA GLY A 172 17.17 -23.80 20.55
C GLY A 172 16.10 -24.48 19.68
N ILE A 173 15.49 -23.72 18.77
CA ILE A 173 14.51 -24.26 17.82
C ILE A 173 15.18 -25.25 16.86
N VAL A 174 16.34 -24.91 16.29
CA VAL A 174 17.12 -25.79 15.39
C VAL A 174 17.44 -27.11 16.08
N ASN A 175 17.94 -27.07 17.32
CA ASN A 175 18.29 -28.27 18.09
C ASN A 175 17.04 -29.11 18.37
N GLY A 176 15.91 -28.50 18.69
CA GLY A 176 14.63 -29.19 18.89
C GLY A 176 14.15 -29.93 17.63
N ARG A 177 14.31 -29.29 16.44
CA ARG A 177 13.87 -29.87 15.17
C ARG A 177 14.81 -30.96 14.64
N LEU A 178 16.12 -30.83 14.86
CA LEU A 178 17.10 -31.82 14.40
C LEU A 178 17.26 -33.01 15.39
N GLY A 179 16.57 -32.97 16.52
CA GLY A 179 16.64 -34.04 17.53
C GLY A 179 18.05 -34.20 18.06
N THR A 180 18.48 -33.40 19.03
CA THR A 180 19.77 -33.62 19.70
C THR A 180 19.67 -34.92 20.49
N PRO A 181 20.53 -35.94 20.27
CA PRO A 181 20.54 -37.13 21.10
C PRO A 181 20.82 -36.69 22.54
N SER A 182 19.92 -37.02 23.45
CA SER A 182 20.21 -36.86 24.87
C SER A 182 21.49 -37.61 25.19
N LYS A 183 22.52 -36.88 25.66
CA LYS A 183 23.70 -37.54 26.25
C LYS A 183 23.17 -38.36 27.45
N LYS A 184 23.25 -39.65 27.32
CA LYS A 184 23.17 -40.59 28.46
C LYS A 184 24.38 -40.42 29.34
#